data_2e0c922cfe7600d943d536c74fe36d4d
#
_entry.id   2e0c922cfe7600d943d536c74fe36d4d
#
_cell.length_a   1.000
_cell.length_b   1.000
_cell.length_c   1.000
_cell.angle_alpha   90.00
_cell.angle_beta   90.00
_cell.angle_gamma   90.00
#
_symmetry.space_group_name_H-M   'P 1'
#
loop_
_entity.id
_entity.type
_entity.pdbx_description
1 polymer ?
#
loop_
_entity_poly.entity_id
_entity_poly.type
_entity_poly.pdbx_seq_one_letter_code
_entity_poly.pdbx_strand_id
1 'polypeptide(L)'
;MKQNQNTNSGFTLVELLVVISIIGILSSFAVVSLNSARAKARDALRKGDMAQIRTALNLYYDDNLSYPICGTWNGDDEDFGAAVSAGSACYNGTLTTALSGGARPFLGEMPKDPKNTTNDPNVSNVYLYRYVSNSDGTMYALVYRIEDSTSLQYIRGW
;
A
#
# COMPACT_ATOMS: atom_id res chain seq x y z
N MET A 1 2.50 9.30 75.20
CA MET A 1 2.14 9.50 73.80
C MET A 1 3.40 9.41 72.93
N LYS A 2 3.55 8.34 72.11
CA LYS A 2 4.68 8.25 71.17
C LYS A 2 4.19 8.84 69.84
N GLN A 3 4.80 9.95 69.42
CA GLN A 3 4.59 10.49 68.06
C GLN A 3 5.29 9.60 67.06
N ASN A 4 4.53 9.02 66.13
CA ASN A 4 5.03 8.28 65.02
C ASN A 4 5.50 9.30 63.95
N GLN A 5 6.81 9.51 63.80
CA GLN A 5 7.36 10.36 62.78
C GLN A 5 7.33 9.58 61.47
N ASN A 6 6.36 9.88 60.57
CA ASN A 6 6.38 9.44 59.19
C ASN A 6 7.56 10.13 58.50
N THR A 7 8.61 9.37 58.23
CA THR A 7 9.72 9.82 57.38
C THR A 7 9.22 9.74 55.91
N ASN A 8 8.74 10.85 55.38
CA ASN A 8 8.50 10.99 53.93
C ASN A 8 9.87 11.05 53.25
N SER A 9 10.31 9.91 52.69
CA SER A 9 11.47 9.89 51.80
C SER A 9 11.05 10.49 50.44
N GLY A 10 11.56 11.68 50.15
CA GLY A 10 11.38 12.30 48.83
C GLY A 10 12.37 11.74 47.79
N PHE A 11 11.98 11.76 46.53
CA PHE A 11 12.84 11.39 45.41
C PHE A 11 14.02 12.37 45.28
N THR A 12 15.19 11.83 45.00
CA THR A 12 16.38 12.67 44.71
C THR A 12 16.36 13.12 43.25
N LEU A 13 16.96 14.27 42.96
CA LEU A 13 17.08 14.82 41.61
C LEU A 13 17.89 13.89 40.70
N VAL A 14 18.86 13.16 41.24
CA VAL A 14 19.71 12.22 40.51
C VAL A 14 18.91 10.97 40.10
N GLU A 15 18.04 10.43 40.96
CA GLU A 15 17.17 9.30 40.61
C GLU A 15 16.24 9.64 39.45
N LEU A 16 15.67 10.86 39.47
CA LEU A 16 14.84 11.32 38.38
C LEU A 16 15.64 11.46 37.07
N LEU A 17 16.85 12.05 37.15
CA LEU A 17 17.71 12.27 35.99
C LEU A 17 18.13 10.94 35.32
N VAL A 18 18.48 9.94 36.12
CA VAL A 18 18.84 8.59 35.59
C VAL A 18 17.66 7.94 34.90
N VAL A 19 16.47 8.01 35.51
CA VAL A 19 15.25 7.40 34.89
C VAL A 19 14.91 8.03 33.54
N ILE A 20 14.90 9.38 33.45
CA ILE A 20 14.61 10.05 32.17
C ILE A 20 15.68 9.75 31.11
N SER A 21 16.95 9.61 31.52
CA SER A 21 18.04 9.26 30.61
C SER A 21 17.85 7.85 30.03
N ILE A 22 17.50 6.87 30.86
CA ILE A 22 17.21 5.50 30.41
C ILE A 22 15.99 5.47 29.48
N ILE A 23 14.90 6.14 29.85
CA ILE A 23 13.71 6.24 29.02
C ILE A 23 14.05 6.89 27.66
N GLY A 24 14.85 7.95 27.64
CA GLY A 24 15.28 8.62 26.41
C GLY A 24 16.04 7.68 25.47
N ILE A 25 16.96 6.88 25.99
CA ILE A 25 17.72 5.90 25.21
C ILE A 25 16.80 4.80 24.67
N LEU A 26 15.95 4.22 25.52
CA LEU A 26 15.03 3.14 25.09
C LEU A 26 14.01 3.65 24.05
N SER A 27 13.51 4.86 24.20
CA SER A 27 12.56 5.48 23.27
C SER A 27 13.15 5.67 21.88
N SER A 28 14.44 5.99 21.76
CA SER A 28 15.08 6.17 20.46
C SER A 28 15.11 4.88 19.65
N PHE A 29 15.37 3.73 20.26
CA PHE A 29 15.30 2.42 19.58
C PHE A 29 13.87 2.02 19.23
N ALA A 30 12.91 2.32 20.08
CA ALA A 30 11.51 2.00 19.87
C ALA A 30 10.94 2.71 18.63
N VAL A 31 11.27 3.98 18.41
CA VAL A 31 10.79 4.75 17.25
C VAL A 31 11.28 4.18 15.93
N VAL A 32 12.56 3.79 15.83
CA VAL A 32 13.11 3.19 14.60
C VAL A 32 12.43 1.86 14.28
N SER A 33 12.27 1.00 15.28
CA SER A 33 11.60 -0.30 15.13
C SER A 33 10.13 -0.13 14.69
N LEU A 34 9.42 0.84 15.26
CA LEU A 34 8.03 1.14 14.92
C LEU A 34 7.87 1.60 13.47
N ASN A 35 8.76 2.44 12.97
CA ASN A 35 8.72 2.90 11.58
C ASN A 35 8.90 1.75 10.59
N SER A 36 9.85 0.84 10.85
CA SER A 36 10.03 -0.37 10.05
C SER A 36 8.80 -1.28 10.10
N ALA A 37 8.22 -1.50 11.27
CA ALA A 37 7.00 -2.30 11.42
C ALA A 37 5.82 -1.69 10.64
N ARG A 38 5.65 -0.37 10.69
CA ARG A 38 4.62 0.34 9.93
C ARG A 38 4.81 0.22 8.42
N ALA A 39 6.06 0.31 7.93
CA ALA A 39 6.35 0.11 6.51
C ALA A 39 5.97 -1.31 6.06
N LYS A 40 6.38 -2.34 6.81
CA LYS A 40 6.01 -3.73 6.54
C LYS A 40 4.50 -3.97 6.56
N ALA A 41 3.79 -3.34 7.50
CA ALA A 41 2.33 -3.43 7.57
C ALA A 41 1.66 -2.84 6.30
N ARG A 42 2.11 -1.67 5.83
CA ARG A 42 1.61 -1.08 4.58
C ARG A 42 1.95 -1.95 3.36
N ASP A 43 3.12 -2.56 3.32
CA ASP A 43 3.48 -3.47 2.23
C ASP A 43 2.64 -4.75 2.22
N ALA A 44 2.29 -5.26 3.41
CA ALA A 44 1.35 -6.37 3.52
C ALA A 44 -0.06 -5.99 3.02
N LEU A 45 -0.55 -4.79 3.33
CA LEU A 45 -1.80 -4.26 2.79
C LEU A 45 -1.74 -4.19 1.26
N ARG A 46 -0.69 -3.62 0.66
CA ARG A 46 -0.51 -3.55 -0.79
C ARG A 46 -0.60 -4.92 -1.46
N LYS A 47 0.07 -5.92 -0.89
CA LYS A 47 0.01 -7.30 -1.40
C LYS A 47 -1.41 -7.88 -1.31
N GLY A 48 -2.10 -7.60 -0.22
CA GLY A 48 -3.51 -7.99 -0.04
C GLY A 48 -4.42 -7.33 -1.07
N ASP A 49 -4.27 -6.03 -1.29
CA ASP A 49 -5.01 -5.25 -2.29
C ASP A 49 -4.81 -5.83 -3.70
N MET A 50 -3.56 -6.12 -4.07
CA MET A 50 -3.23 -6.71 -5.37
C MET A 50 -3.84 -8.11 -5.55
N ALA A 51 -3.83 -8.93 -4.51
CA ALA A 51 -4.46 -10.24 -4.55
C ALA A 51 -6.00 -10.13 -4.72
N GLN A 52 -6.62 -9.17 -4.06
CA GLN A 52 -8.04 -8.89 -4.17
C GLN A 52 -8.42 -8.42 -5.58
N ILE A 53 -7.67 -7.49 -6.16
CA ILE A 53 -7.88 -6.99 -7.52
C ILE A 53 -7.69 -8.12 -8.54
N ARG A 54 -6.66 -8.96 -8.38
CA ARG A 54 -6.43 -10.12 -9.24
C ARG A 54 -7.61 -11.08 -9.22
N THR A 55 -8.17 -11.35 -8.05
CA THR A 55 -9.36 -12.21 -7.93
C THR A 55 -10.55 -11.60 -8.66
N ALA A 56 -10.78 -10.31 -8.51
CA ALA A 56 -11.85 -9.60 -9.20
C ALA A 56 -11.65 -9.58 -10.72
N LEU A 57 -10.40 -9.43 -11.20
CA LEU A 57 -10.08 -9.52 -12.62
C LEU A 57 -10.37 -10.90 -13.19
N ASN A 58 -10.08 -11.98 -12.47
CA ASN A 58 -10.40 -13.33 -12.91
C ASN A 58 -11.92 -13.53 -13.00
N LEU A 59 -12.69 -13.05 -12.03
CA LEU A 59 -14.15 -13.09 -12.08
C LEU A 59 -14.72 -12.25 -13.24
N TYR A 60 -14.13 -11.09 -13.49
CA TYR A 60 -14.49 -10.26 -14.64
C TYR A 60 -14.22 -10.99 -15.96
N TYR A 61 -13.07 -11.67 -16.07
CA TYR A 61 -12.72 -12.44 -17.25
C TYR A 61 -13.66 -13.61 -17.49
N ASP A 62 -14.08 -14.30 -16.43
CA ASP A 62 -15.05 -15.41 -16.54
C ASP A 62 -16.40 -14.94 -17.13
N ASP A 63 -16.81 -13.71 -16.83
CA ASP A 63 -18.07 -13.14 -17.33
C ASP A 63 -17.94 -12.49 -18.73
N ASN A 64 -16.76 -11.90 -19.03
CA ASN A 64 -16.58 -11.05 -20.22
C ASN A 64 -15.64 -11.65 -21.28
N LEU A 65 -14.93 -12.74 -20.98
CA LEU A 65 -13.92 -13.40 -21.82
C LEU A 65 -12.77 -12.47 -22.25
N SER A 66 -12.59 -11.37 -21.54
CA SER A 66 -11.50 -10.40 -21.71
C SER A 66 -11.27 -9.62 -20.43
N TYR A 67 -10.07 -9.15 -20.21
CA TYR A 67 -9.78 -8.20 -19.15
C TYR A 67 -10.22 -6.78 -19.56
N PRO A 68 -10.47 -5.86 -18.61
CA PRO A 68 -10.80 -4.47 -18.94
C PRO A 68 -9.74 -3.84 -19.82
N ILE A 69 -10.13 -3.40 -21.02
CA ILE A 69 -9.17 -2.93 -22.03
C ILE A 69 -8.72 -1.51 -21.70
N CYS A 70 -7.43 -1.35 -21.48
CA CYS A 70 -6.78 -0.05 -21.30
C CYS A 70 -5.70 0.26 -22.37
N GLY A 71 -5.49 -0.62 -23.27
CA GLY A 71 -4.99 -0.46 -24.63
C GLY A 71 -3.65 0.23 -24.86
N THR A 72 -2.67 0.12 -23.96
CA THR A 72 -1.36 0.76 -24.14
C THR A 72 -0.17 -0.18 -24.03
N TRP A 73 -0.41 -1.46 -23.77
CA TRP A 73 0.65 -2.44 -23.58
C TRP A 73 0.49 -3.59 -24.62
N ASN A 74 1.58 -3.88 -25.33
CA ASN A 74 1.61 -4.96 -26.30
C ASN A 74 2.02 -6.34 -25.71
N GLY A 75 2.31 -6.38 -24.40
CA GLY A 75 2.79 -7.58 -23.72
C GLY A 75 4.30 -7.65 -23.57
N ASP A 76 5.06 -6.81 -24.28
CA ASP A 76 6.52 -6.78 -24.24
C ASP A 76 7.04 -5.95 -23.09
N ASP A 77 8.20 -6.34 -22.54
CA ASP A 77 8.82 -5.62 -21.43
C ASP A 77 9.40 -4.27 -21.85
N GLU A 78 9.72 -4.07 -23.13
CA GLU A 78 10.27 -2.82 -23.68
C GLU A 78 9.24 -1.67 -23.60
N ASP A 79 7.97 -1.93 -23.91
CA ASP A 79 6.89 -0.93 -23.84
C ASP A 79 6.27 -0.80 -22.43
N PHE A 80 6.65 -1.68 -21.52
CA PHE A 80 6.04 -1.72 -20.19
C PHE A 80 6.24 -0.40 -19.42
N GLY A 81 7.40 0.23 -19.56
CA GLY A 81 7.70 1.49 -18.89
C GLY A 81 6.77 2.64 -19.31
N ALA A 82 6.48 2.76 -20.59
CA ALA A 82 5.54 3.76 -21.13
C ALA A 82 4.09 3.45 -20.73
N ALA A 83 3.68 2.19 -20.84
CA ALA A 83 2.36 1.73 -20.43
C ALA A 83 2.11 1.98 -18.94
N VAL A 84 3.09 1.72 -18.08
CA VAL A 84 3.00 1.94 -16.63
C VAL A 84 2.82 3.43 -16.30
N SER A 85 3.36 4.35 -17.09
CA SER A 85 3.17 5.79 -16.88
C SER A 85 1.71 6.23 -17.01
N ALA A 86 0.96 5.63 -17.93
CA ALA A 86 -0.48 5.87 -18.10
C ALA A 86 -1.36 4.99 -17.19
N GLY A 87 -0.79 3.98 -16.56
CA GLY A 87 -1.54 2.93 -15.84
C GLY A 87 -2.31 3.41 -14.61
N SER A 88 -1.98 4.58 -14.05
CA SER A 88 -2.76 5.17 -12.95
C SER A 88 -4.11 5.72 -13.45
N ALA A 89 -4.15 6.31 -14.64
CA ALA A 89 -5.40 6.76 -15.26
C ALA A 89 -6.30 5.56 -15.61
N CYS A 90 -5.70 4.48 -16.12
CA CYS A 90 -6.39 3.23 -16.37
C CYS A 90 -6.95 2.60 -15.08
N TYR A 91 -6.20 2.61 -14.01
CA TYR A 91 -6.62 2.10 -12.71
C TYR A 91 -7.82 2.89 -12.17
N ASN A 92 -7.72 4.22 -12.14
CA ASN A 92 -8.77 5.08 -11.61
C ASN A 92 -10.01 5.18 -12.52
N GLY A 93 -9.84 5.00 -13.83
CA GLY A 93 -10.91 5.08 -14.83
C GLY A 93 -11.46 3.70 -15.20
N THR A 94 -10.87 3.09 -16.21
CA THR A 94 -11.36 1.86 -16.84
C THR A 94 -11.50 0.71 -15.86
N LEU A 95 -10.46 0.42 -15.09
CA LEU A 95 -10.47 -0.69 -14.13
C LEU A 95 -11.48 -0.48 -13.02
N THR A 96 -11.53 0.73 -12.45
CA THR A 96 -12.49 1.06 -11.38
C THR A 96 -13.93 0.91 -11.88
N THR A 97 -14.23 1.41 -13.07
CA THR A 97 -15.56 1.29 -13.67
C THR A 97 -15.93 -0.18 -13.93
N ALA A 98 -14.99 -0.97 -14.43
CA ALA A 98 -15.21 -2.38 -14.74
C ALA A 98 -15.40 -3.25 -13.48
N LEU A 99 -14.62 -3.03 -12.43
CA LEU A 99 -14.63 -3.91 -11.25
C LEU A 99 -15.57 -3.45 -10.14
N SER A 100 -15.74 -2.15 -9.94
CA SER A 100 -16.60 -1.60 -8.87
C SER A 100 -17.81 -0.84 -9.38
N GLY A 101 -17.95 -0.64 -10.69
CA GLY A 101 -19.13 -0.06 -11.32
C GLY A 101 -20.20 -1.11 -11.66
N GLY A 102 -21.39 -0.62 -12.03
CA GLY A 102 -22.46 -1.47 -12.52
C GLY A 102 -23.34 -2.14 -11.46
N ALA A 103 -24.29 -2.95 -11.91
CA ALA A 103 -25.28 -3.60 -11.04
C ALA A 103 -24.75 -4.82 -10.26
N ARG A 104 -23.63 -5.37 -10.68
CA ARG A 104 -22.94 -6.52 -10.05
C ARG A 104 -21.45 -6.22 -9.97
N PRO A 105 -21.01 -5.43 -9.00
CA PRO A 105 -19.58 -5.14 -8.85
C PRO A 105 -18.82 -6.38 -8.38
N PHE A 106 -17.64 -6.61 -8.96
CA PHE A 106 -16.70 -7.66 -8.54
C PHE A 106 -15.92 -7.25 -7.30
N LEU A 107 -15.84 -5.93 -7.04
CA LEU A 107 -15.28 -5.31 -5.84
C LEU A 107 -16.25 -4.27 -5.28
N GLY A 108 -16.40 -4.22 -3.97
CA GLY A 108 -17.20 -3.18 -3.30
C GLY A 108 -16.58 -1.78 -3.45
N GLU A 109 -15.28 -1.69 -3.31
CA GLU A 109 -14.50 -0.45 -3.49
C GLU A 109 -13.12 -0.81 -4.04
N MET A 110 -12.59 0.03 -4.93
CA MET A 110 -11.23 -0.14 -5.43
C MET A 110 -10.20 0.20 -4.37
N PRO A 111 -9.26 -0.72 -4.07
CA PRO A 111 -8.18 -0.46 -3.14
C PRO A 111 -7.32 0.74 -3.56
N LYS A 112 -6.74 1.41 -2.57
CA LYS A 112 -5.86 2.58 -2.76
C LYS A 112 -4.60 2.42 -1.93
N ASP A 113 -3.49 2.93 -2.46
CA ASP A 113 -2.23 2.86 -1.73
C ASP A 113 -2.32 3.59 -0.37
N PRO A 114 -1.85 2.99 0.73
CA PRO A 114 -1.91 3.61 2.07
C PRO A 114 -1.19 4.96 2.20
N LYS A 115 -0.27 5.28 1.28
CA LYS A 115 0.42 6.57 1.21
C LYS A 115 -0.17 7.51 0.16
N ASN A 116 -1.03 7.01 -0.71
CA ASN A 116 -1.71 7.78 -1.74
C ASN A 116 -3.16 7.30 -1.87
N THR A 117 -3.98 7.68 -0.91
CA THR A 117 -5.38 7.25 -0.77
C THR A 117 -6.30 7.71 -1.90
N THR A 118 -5.84 8.63 -2.74
CA THR A 118 -6.56 9.07 -3.95
C THR A 118 -6.07 8.37 -5.21
N ASN A 119 -4.94 7.67 -5.13
CA ASN A 119 -4.19 7.13 -6.25
C ASN A 119 -3.88 8.20 -7.32
N ASP A 120 -3.63 9.44 -6.88
CA ASP A 120 -3.38 10.61 -7.72
C ASP A 120 -1.87 10.78 -7.96
N PRO A 121 -1.41 10.83 -9.21
CA PRO A 121 0.00 11.05 -9.52
C PRO A 121 0.53 12.42 -9.06
N ASN A 122 -0.34 13.42 -8.85
CA ASN A 122 0.05 14.72 -8.31
C ASN A 122 0.32 14.69 -6.81
N VAL A 123 -0.28 13.74 -6.07
CA VAL A 123 -0.03 13.53 -4.63
C VAL A 123 1.26 12.74 -4.44
N SER A 124 1.43 11.65 -5.17
CA SER A 124 2.64 10.84 -5.17
C SER A 124 2.73 10.00 -6.44
N ASN A 125 3.71 10.28 -7.27
CA ASN A 125 4.00 9.44 -8.44
C ASN A 125 4.74 8.14 -8.08
N VAL A 126 5.13 7.96 -6.82
CA VAL A 126 5.87 6.78 -6.34
C VAL A 126 4.93 5.70 -5.84
N TYR A 127 3.95 6.09 -5.01
CA TYR A 127 2.99 5.17 -4.39
C TYR A 127 1.66 5.24 -5.14
N LEU A 128 1.60 4.52 -6.25
CA LEU A 128 0.43 4.42 -7.10
C LEU A 128 0.17 2.96 -7.42
N TYR A 129 -1.10 2.58 -7.45
CA TYR A 129 -1.54 1.38 -8.12
C TYR A 129 -1.78 1.70 -9.59
N ARG A 130 -1.28 0.86 -10.45
CA ARG A 130 -1.41 1.01 -11.90
C ARG A 130 -1.93 -0.28 -12.51
N TYR A 131 -2.70 -0.12 -13.55
CA TYR A 131 -3.23 -1.21 -14.35
C TYR A 131 -2.96 -0.91 -15.82
N VAL A 132 -2.49 -1.89 -16.53
CA VAL A 132 -2.33 -1.86 -17.98
C VAL A 132 -2.80 -3.15 -18.56
N SER A 133 -3.37 -3.13 -19.76
CA SER A 133 -3.75 -4.29 -20.53
C SER A 133 -3.35 -4.11 -21.99
N ASN A 134 -3.30 -5.21 -22.72
CA ASN A 134 -3.16 -5.15 -24.17
C ASN A 134 -4.48 -4.74 -24.85
N SER A 135 -4.41 -4.49 -26.15
CA SER A 135 -5.53 -3.96 -26.95
C SER A 135 -6.68 -4.94 -27.14
N ASP A 136 -6.46 -6.23 -26.97
CA ASP A 136 -7.46 -7.28 -27.11
C ASP A 136 -7.98 -7.84 -25.77
N GLY A 137 -7.44 -7.35 -24.64
CA GLY A 137 -7.86 -7.76 -23.30
C GLY A 137 -7.46 -9.18 -22.92
N THR A 138 -6.47 -9.78 -23.59
CA THR A 138 -5.99 -11.13 -23.26
C THR A 138 -4.92 -11.15 -22.18
N MET A 139 -4.26 -10.01 -21.96
CA MET A 139 -3.19 -9.87 -20.96
C MET A 139 -3.36 -8.60 -20.14
N TYR A 140 -2.92 -8.65 -18.89
CA TYR A 140 -2.85 -7.47 -18.03
C TYR A 140 -1.60 -7.47 -17.13
N ALA A 141 -1.26 -6.30 -16.63
CA ALA A 141 -0.33 -6.16 -15.52
C ALA A 141 -0.87 -5.17 -14.47
N LEU A 142 -0.79 -5.58 -13.22
CA LEU A 142 -0.95 -4.73 -12.04
C LEU A 142 0.41 -4.35 -11.52
N VAL A 143 0.63 -3.07 -11.25
CA VAL A 143 1.93 -2.54 -10.81
C VAL A 143 1.75 -1.75 -9.53
N TYR A 144 2.64 -1.99 -8.58
CA TYR A 144 2.69 -1.30 -7.29
C TYR A 144 4.12 -1.22 -6.77
N ARG A 145 4.35 -0.43 -5.74
CA ARG A 145 5.66 -0.30 -5.10
C ARG A 145 5.57 -0.70 -3.64
N ILE A 146 6.59 -1.42 -3.15
CA ILE A 146 6.81 -1.68 -1.72
C ILE A 146 7.86 -0.71 -1.16
N GLU A 147 7.79 -0.40 0.14
CA GLU A 147 8.65 0.59 0.78
C GLU A 147 10.09 0.10 0.99
N ASP A 148 10.25 -1.21 1.07
CA ASP A 148 11.55 -1.87 1.27
C ASP A 148 12.30 -2.10 -0.06
N SER A 149 11.75 -1.67 -1.20
CA SER A 149 12.37 -1.87 -2.52
C SER A 149 12.27 -0.61 -3.38
N THR A 150 13.36 -0.31 -4.08
CA THR A 150 13.36 0.71 -5.12
C THR A 150 12.67 0.26 -6.39
N SER A 151 12.47 -1.05 -6.56
CA SER A 151 11.89 -1.67 -7.75
C SER A 151 10.36 -1.71 -7.68
N LEU A 152 9.73 -1.58 -8.84
CA LEU A 152 8.30 -1.84 -9.01
C LEU A 152 8.03 -3.34 -8.89
N GLN A 153 6.88 -3.69 -8.32
CA GLN A 153 6.37 -5.04 -8.25
C GLN A 153 5.27 -5.22 -9.28
N TYR A 154 5.20 -6.39 -9.90
CA TYR A 154 4.21 -6.68 -10.95
C TYR A 154 3.46 -7.97 -10.66
N ILE A 155 2.16 -7.96 -10.98
CA ILE A 155 1.34 -9.17 -11.10
C ILE A 155 0.81 -9.17 -12.53
N ARG A 156 1.09 -10.23 -13.28
CA ARG A 156 0.63 -10.42 -14.66
C ARG A 156 -0.42 -11.51 -14.73
N GLY A 157 -1.36 -11.37 -15.66
CA GLY A 157 -2.33 -12.39 -16.04
C GLY A 157 -2.47 -12.48 -17.57
N TRP A 158 -2.70 -13.69 -18.07
CA TRP A 158 -2.94 -14.11 -19.44
C TRP A 158 -3.96 -15.21 -19.48
#